data_6f65dc01c6c8fed5ba40ef1359deff27
#
_entry.id   6f65dc01c6c8fed5ba40ef1359deff27
#
_cell.length_a   1.000
_cell.length_b   1.000
_cell.length_c   1.000
_cell.angle_alpha   90.00
_cell.angle_beta   90.00
_cell.angle_gamma   90.00
#
_symmetry.space_group_name_H-M   'P 1'
#
loop_
_entity.id
_entity.type
_entity.pdbx_description
1 polymer ?
#
loop_
_entity_poly.entity_id
_entity_poly.type
_entity_poly.pdbx_seq_one_letter_code
_entity_poly.pdbx_strand_id
1 'polypeptide(L)'
;MRAQTEKIARALNQLHRQITGEPAAELALAHHGSISREARYRIEERLKSGDIPAVIATASLELGIDIGSIDLVVHLEAPRSVSGALQRVGRSGHLLSATSKGRIIVMYPADLDDAVAIARCMVQTDIEETRIPENALDVLAQQIVAEVAAKSWNYEDLYRLVLGSYCYRELAPSAFRSVVDMLCGKFADIPLQALNARLNWDRVNNQLVARRGSRMAAVMNGGTIPDRGYYGVYLENANVKLGEVEEEFAFESRVGEVFYLGNSEWLIKQINQDRIIVSPVAAINPRAPFWKGGILFRDYSTSNKIGRFRRLLLDQMDRGQAESWLMQECSADENTAHNLVAYFAHQRTRGRKIATDRQVIAETTIDSGGNALLMLHAPFGARVNGAWAIAMSAALEQHYPTRFQYSFDDDGILIRLPETTEPPPLDKLFNLSASQVEAYLIKSLPQSPIFLVHFRHNAARSLMLPRSHPGKRIPLWLQRLRASDLLQATGKYENFPVIIETYRECLQDVFDLAALKKIIGNIESGRKTI
;
A
#
# COMPACT_ATOMS: atom_id res chain seq x y z
N MET A 1 -1.39 11.41 10.11
CA MET A 1 -2.30 10.69 11.01
C MET A 1 -1.91 10.82 12.50
N ARG A 2 -0.73 10.36 12.99
CA ARG A 2 -0.36 10.44 14.44
C ARG A 2 -0.39 11.88 15.00
N ALA A 3 0.21 12.83 14.30
CA ALA A 3 0.15 14.25 14.69
C ALA A 3 -1.28 14.83 14.62
N GLN A 4 -2.12 14.29 13.80
CA GLN A 4 -3.51 14.69 13.64
C GLN A 4 -4.35 14.22 14.84
N THR A 5 -4.14 12.98 15.36
CA THR A 5 -4.81 12.51 16.57
C THR A 5 -4.51 13.41 17.77
N GLU A 6 -3.25 13.83 17.94
CA GLU A 6 -2.85 14.75 18.99
C GLU A 6 -3.49 16.16 18.83
N LYS A 7 -3.51 16.69 17.60
CA LYS A 7 -4.14 17.97 17.32
C LYS A 7 -5.64 17.95 17.62
N ILE A 8 -6.33 16.89 17.19
CA ILE A 8 -7.78 16.75 17.40
C ILE A 8 -8.10 16.59 18.90
N ALA A 9 -7.37 15.72 19.62
CA ALA A 9 -7.57 15.56 21.05
C ALA A 9 -7.37 16.88 21.80
N ARG A 10 -6.32 17.64 21.45
CA ARG A 10 -6.06 18.98 22.02
C ARG A 10 -7.17 19.97 21.73
N ALA A 11 -7.63 20.04 20.48
CA ALA A 11 -8.70 20.94 20.07
C ALA A 11 -10.03 20.63 20.77
N LEU A 12 -10.38 19.35 20.89
CA LEU A 12 -11.58 18.90 21.61
C LEU A 12 -11.50 19.25 23.09
N ASN A 13 -10.37 19.02 23.74
CA ASN A 13 -10.17 19.39 25.14
C ASN A 13 -10.25 20.90 25.35
N GLN A 14 -9.68 21.70 24.44
CA GLN A 14 -9.79 23.15 24.51
C GLN A 14 -11.23 23.63 24.38
N LEU A 15 -11.98 23.10 23.40
CA LEU A 15 -13.39 23.42 23.21
C LEU A 15 -14.24 22.99 24.42
N HIS A 16 -13.98 21.81 24.96
CA HIS A 16 -14.67 21.30 26.12
C HIS A 16 -14.50 22.19 27.35
N ARG A 17 -13.28 22.66 27.63
CA ARG A 17 -12.98 23.61 28.70
C ARG A 17 -13.67 24.96 28.52
N GLN A 18 -13.78 25.43 27.28
CA GLN A 18 -14.51 26.65 26.95
C GLN A 18 -16.02 26.51 27.22
N ILE A 19 -16.59 25.34 26.92
CA ILE A 19 -18.03 25.07 27.12
C ILE A 19 -18.36 24.83 28.59
N THR A 20 -17.54 24.06 29.31
CA THR A 20 -17.81 23.70 30.71
C THR A 20 -17.36 24.73 31.72
N GLY A 21 -16.42 25.61 31.36
CA GLY A 21 -15.78 26.54 32.28
C GLY A 21 -14.77 25.86 33.25
N GLU A 22 -14.45 24.59 33.07
CA GLU A 22 -13.55 23.83 33.92
C GLU A 22 -12.15 23.71 33.30
N PRO A 23 -11.11 24.42 33.83
CA PRO A 23 -9.79 24.44 33.21
C PRO A 23 -9.07 23.08 33.16
N ALA A 24 -9.42 22.17 34.07
CA ALA A 24 -8.81 20.84 34.18
C ALA A 24 -9.59 19.74 33.45
N ALA A 25 -10.78 20.06 32.87
CA ALA A 25 -11.61 19.06 32.19
C ALA A 25 -10.90 18.45 30.98
N GLU A 26 -10.84 17.12 30.93
CA GLU A 26 -10.24 16.32 29.88
C GLU A 26 -11.33 15.45 29.22
N LEU A 27 -11.68 15.75 27.97
CA LEU A 27 -12.68 15.04 27.20
C LEU A 27 -12.07 13.87 26.42
N ALA A 28 -10.88 14.08 25.85
CA ALA A 28 -10.33 13.16 24.88
C ALA A 28 -8.82 12.95 25.05
N LEU A 29 -8.36 11.72 24.82
CA LEU A 29 -6.95 11.36 24.75
C LEU A 29 -6.57 10.82 23.37
N ALA A 30 -5.32 11.07 22.96
CA ALA A 30 -4.79 10.52 21.72
C ALA A 30 -4.22 9.12 21.97
N HIS A 31 -4.48 8.16 21.05
CA HIS A 31 -3.97 6.80 21.11
C HIS A 31 -3.36 6.38 19.76
N HIS A 32 -2.04 6.16 19.72
CA HIS A 32 -1.32 5.76 18.51
C HIS A 32 0.01 5.06 18.84
N GLY A 33 0.58 4.37 17.85
CA GLY A 33 1.76 3.53 18.03
C GLY A 33 3.07 4.24 18.45
N SER A 34 3.12 5.60 18.46
CA SER A 34 4.29 6.34 18.95
C SER A 34 4.24 6.66 20.46
N ILE A 35 3.09 6.42 21.09
CA ILE A 35 2.94 6.56 22.54
C ILE A 35 3.53 5.30 23.21
N SER A 36 4.15 5.45 24.38
CA SER A 36 4.72 4.32 25.11
C SER A 36 3.66 3.25 25.41
N ARG A 37 4.08 2.00 25.58
CA ARG A 37 3.17 0.90 25.89
C ARG A 37 2.38 1.13 27.17
N GLU A 38 3.05 1.65 28.20
CA GLU A 38 2.46 1.94 29.50
C GLU A 38 1.43 3.07 29.42
N ALA A 39 1.70 4.10 28.62
CA ALA A 39 0.75 5.20 28.43
C ALA A 39 -0.48 4.74 27.63
N ARG A 40 -0.31 3.90 26.59
CA ARG A 40 -1.43 3.31 25.86
C ARG A 40 -2.33 2.47 26.75
N TYR A 41 -1.72 1.60 27.57
CA TYR A 41 -2.47 0.77 28.52
C TYR A 41 -3.30 1.62 29.49
N ARG A 42 -2.74 2.72 30.03
CA ARG A 42 -3.50 3.64 30.90
C ARG A 42 -4.68 4.30 30.18
N ILE A 43 -4.52 4.67 28.92
CA ILE A 43 -5.62 5.25 28.12
C ILE A 43 -6.72 4.23 27.91
N GLU A 44 -6.36 2.99 27.59
CA GLU A 44 -7.29 1.87 27.41
C GLU A 44 -8.08 1.58 28.69
N GLU A 45 -7.41 1.55 29.85
CA GLU A 45 -8.06 1.34 31.15
C GLU A 45 -9.01 2.50 31.51
N ARG A 46 -8.60 3.75 31.28
CA ARG A 46 -9.46 4.93 31.53
C ARG A 46 -10.69 4.94 30.60
N LEU A 47 -10.55 4.46 29.38
CA LEU A 47 -11.71 4.31 28.47
C LEU A 47 -12.65 3.22 28.97
N LYS A 48 -12.11 2.06 29.42
CA LYS A 48 -12.90 0.95 29.98
C LYS A 48 -13.66 1.33 31.23
N SER A 49 -13.03 2.06 32.14
CA SER A 49 -13.66 2.52 33.39
C SER A 49 -14.68 3.64 33.17
N GLY A 50 -14.72 4.24 31.98
CA GLY A 50 -15.55 5.41 31.69
C GLY A 50 -15.00 6.72 32.25
N ASP A 51 -13.74 6.73 32.74
CA ASP A 51 -13.08 7.93 33.26
C ASP A 51 -12.73 8.92 32.17
N ILE A 52 -12.69 8.50 30.93
CA ILE A 52 -12.49 9.36 29.75
C ILE A 52 -13.62 9.12 28.74
N PRO A 53 -14.36 10.17 28.33
CA PRO A 53 -15.47 10.02 27.40
C PRO A 53 -15.08 9.68 25.97
N ALA A 54 -13.87 10.08 25.51
CA ALA A 54 -13.46 9.88 24.13
C ALA A 54 -11.97 9.53 23.97
N VAL A 55 -11.66 8.73 22.96
CA VAL A 55 -10.29 8.46 22.54
C VAL A 55 -10.16 8.72 21.04
N ILE A 56 -9.15 9.49 20.67
CA ILE A 56 -8.81 9.77 19.26
C ILE A 56 -7.71 8.81 18.85
N ALA A 57 -8.06 7.81 18.04
CA ALA A 57 -7.14 6.74 17.69
C ALA A 57 -6.79 6.72 16.19
N THR A 58 -5.61 6.20 15.87
CA THR A 58 -5.31 5.66 14.54
C THR A 58 -5.88 4.24 14.46
N ALA A 59 -5.45 3.41 13.48
CA ALA A 59 -5.82 1.98 13.44
C ALA A 59 -5.34 1.16 14.65
N SER A 60 -4.75 1.80 15.67
CA SER A 60 -4.22 1.14 16.88
C SER A 60 -5.29 0.47 17.76
N LEU A 61 -6.55 0.83 17.62
CA LEU A 61 -7.70 0.23 18.33
C LEU A 61 -8.59 -0.62 17.41
N GLU A 62 -8.15 -0.88 16.17
CA GLU A 62 -8.91 -1.64 15.17
C GLU A 62 -8.97 -3.13 15.51
N LEU A 63 -7.87 -3.72 16.02
CA LEU A 63 -7.72 -5.16 16.19
C LEU A 63 -7.60 -5.57 17.67
N GLY A 64 -8.38 -6.59 18.06
CA GLY A 64 -8.09 -7.54 19.13
C GLY A 64 -8.01 -7.03 20.55
N ILE A 65 -8.37 -5.79 20.85
CA ILE A 65 -8.33 -5.24 22.20
C ILE A 65 -9.77 -5.20 22.74
N ASP A 66 -9.97 -5.77 23.91
CA ASP A 66 -11.19 -5.56 24.69
C ASP A 66 -11.14 -4.15 25.29
N ILE A 67 -11.88 -3.21 24.68
CA ILE A 67 -11.89 -1.80 25.06
C ILE A 67 -13.09 -1.48 25.98
N GLY A 68 -13.92 -2.49 26.30
CA GLY A 68 -15.15 -2.28 27.06
C GLY A 68 -16.29 -1.72 26.20
N SER A 69 -17.26 -1.07 26.84
CA SER A 69 -18.45 -0.54 26.17
C SER A 69 -18.16 0.79 25.48
N ILE A 70 -18.26 0.79 24.15
CA ILE A 70 -18.20 2.01 23.32
C ILE A 70 -19.60 2.23 22.74
N ASP A 71 -20.13 3.45 22.88
CA ASP A 71 -21.48 3.80 22.41
C ASP A 71 -21.49 4.20 20.94
N LEU A 72 -20.41 4.87 20.47
CA LEU A 72 -20.33 5.42 19.13
C LEU A 72 -18.89 5.41 18.61
N VAL A 73 -18.72 4.97 17.37
CA VAL A 73 -17.48 5.14 16.61
C VAL A 73 -17.65 6.23 15.58
N VAL A 74 -16.75 7.21 15.58
CA VAL A 74 -16.72 8.29 14.60
C VAL A 74 -15.49 8.11 13.70
N HIS A 75 -15.73 7.89 12.42
CA HIS A 75 -14.68 7.95 11.39
C HIS A 75 -14.47 9.41 10.98
N LEU A 76 -13.25 9.88 11.08
CA LEU A 76 -12.84 11.12 10.44
C LEU A 76 -12.23 10.79 9.09
N GLU A 77 -12.78 11.33 8.03
CA GLU A 77 -12.53 10.99 6.63
C GLU A 77 -13.15 9.65 6.19
N ALA A 78 -13.29 9.47 4.88
CA ALA A 78 -13.81 8.24 4.31
C ALA A 78 -12.89 7.04 4.64
N PRO A 79 -13.42 5.92 5.14
CA PRO A 79 -12.65 4.69 5.30
C PRO A 79 -12.09 4.20 3.95
N ARG A 80 -10.94 3.54 3.96
CA ARG A 80 -10.31 3.02 2.72
C ARG A 80 -10.75 1.61 2.35
N SER A 81 -11.45 0.92 3.27
CA SER A 81 -12.03 -0.41 3.06
C SER A 81 -13.31 -0.59 3.85
N VAL A 82 -14.22 -1.38 3.32
CA VAL A 82 -15.50 -1.72 3.99
C VAL A 82 -15.24 -2.61 5.20
N SER A 83 -14.37 -3.62 5.06
CA SER A 83 -14.00 -4.52 6.14
C SER A 83 -13.36 -3.79 7.33
N GLY A 84 -12.41 -2.89 7.06
CA GLY A 84 -11.80 -2.06 8.11
C GLY A 84 -12.79 -1.10 8.77
N ALA A 85 -13.72 -0.53 8.00
CA ALA A 85 -14.79 0.30 8.54
C ALA A 85 -15.71 -0.49 9.47
N LEU A 86 -16.15 -1.70 9.07
CA LEU A 86 -16.97 -2.59 9.87
C LEU A 86 -16.24 -3.04 11.15
N GLN A 87 -14.94 -3.38 11.07
CA GLN A 87 -14.15 -3.77 12.24
C GLN A 87 -14.05 -2.63 13.28
N ARG A 88 -13.92 -1.37 12.82
CA ARG A 88 -13.89 -0.21 13.70
C ARG A 88 -15.27 0.08 14.30
N VAL A 89 -16.32 0.14 13.47
CA VAL A 89 -17.70 0.37 13.95
C VAL A 89 -18.13 -0.76 14.88
N GLY A 90 -17.68 -1.99 14.63
CA GLY A 90 -17.90 -3.15 15.50
C GLY A 90 -17.28 -3.03 16.91
N ARG A 91 -16.48 -1.99 17.19
CA ARG A 91 -16.04 -1.66 18.57
C ARG A 91 -17.16 -1.06 19.40
N SER A 92 -18.18 -0.47 18.76
CA SER A 92 -19.41 -0.09 19.44
C SER A 92 -20.38 -1.27 19.51
N GLY A 93 -21.16 -1.37 20.58
CA GLY A 93 -22.20 -2.41 20.70
C GLY A 93 -21.69 -3.80 21.07
N HIS A 94 -20.76 -3.91 22.00
CA HIS A 94 -20.21 -5.20 22.49
C HIS A 94 -21.22 -6.18 23.13
N LEU A 95 -22.43 -5.73 23.44
CA LEU A 95 -23.48 -6.62 23.93
C LEU A 95 -24.15 -7.32 22.74
N LEU A 96 -24.42 -8.62 22.87
CA LEU A 96 -25.07 -9.44 21.82
C LEU A 96 -26.44 -8.87 21.36
N SER A 97 -27.07 -8.01 22.17
CA SER A 97 -28.34 -7.34 21.87
C SER A 97 -28.20 -5.90 21.36
N ALA A 98 -26.96 -5.35 21.31
CA ALA A 98 -26.74 -3.97 20.93
C ALA A 98 -26.35 -3.85 19.45
N THR A 99 -26.91 -2.85 18.78
CA THR A 99 -26.55 -2.50 17.40
C THR A 99 -25.34 -1.59 17.41
N SER A 100 -24.30 -1.96 16.66
CA SER A 100 -23.11 -1.11 16.47
C SER A 100 -23.47 0.21 15.80
N LYS A 101 -22.98 1.33 16.34
CA LYS A 101 -23.28 2.68 15.84
C LYS A 101 -22.00 3.32 15.31
N GLY A 102 -22.06 3.79 14.07
CA GLY A 102 -20.97 4.52 13.42
C GLY A 102 -21.44 5.83 12.80
N ARG A 103 -20.53 6.81 12.71
CA ARG A 103 -20.69 8.02 11.94
C ARG A 103 -19.43 8.24 11.11
N ILE A 104 -19.60 8.71 9.87
CA ILE A 104 -18.50 9.11 9.00
C ILE A 104 -18.61 10.63 8.82
N ILE A 105 -17.57 11.36 9.18
CA ILE A 105 -17.48 12.82 9.03
C ILE A 105 -16.40 13.10 8.00
N VAL A 106 -16.76 13.75 6.91
CA VAL A 106 -15.87 14.08 5.80
C VAL A 106 -15.53 15.57 5.85
N MET A 107 -14.27 15.90 5.63
CA MET A 107 -13.80 17.28 5.67
C MET A 107 -13.78 17.95 4.29
N TYR A 108 -13.70 17.18 3.22
CA TYR A 108 -13.61 17.67 1.85
C TYR A 108 -14.79 17.14 1.01
N PRO A 109 -15.44 18.00 0.21
CA PRO A 109 -16.55 17.57 -0.65
C PRO A 109 -16.18 16.45 -1.63
N ALA A 110 -14.90 16.38 -2.05
CA ALA A 110 -14.40 15.37 -2.96
C ALA A 110 -14.35 13.95 -2.37
N ASP A 111 -14.38 13.82 -1.02
CA ASP A 111 -14.35 12.51 -0.34
C ASP A 111 -15.75 12.05 0.08
N LEU A 112 -16.79 12.86 -0.22
CA LEU A 112 -18.15 12.61 0.25
C LEU A 112 -18.78 11.40 -0.43
N ASP A 113 -18.55 11.22 -1.71
CA ASP A 113 -19.04 10.07 -2.48
C ASP A 113 -18.37 8.76 -2.04
N ASP A 114 -17.08 8.78 -1.71
CA ASP A 114 -16.37 7.65 -1.11
C ASP A 114 -17.02 7.22 0.21
N ALA A 115 -17.26 8.20 1.09
CA ALA A 115 -17.86 7.94 2.40
C ALA A 115 -19.26 7.33 2.31
N VAL A 116 -20.11 7.89 1.44
CA VAL A 116 -21.48 7.40 1.22
C VAL A 116 -21.49 6.02 0.55
N ALA A 117 -20.62 5.82 -0.46
CA ALA A 117 -20.49 4.52 -1.12
C ALA A 117 -20.07 3.42 -0.14
N ILE A 118 -19.08 3.70 0.72
CA ILE A 118 -18.61 2.76 1.72
C ILE A 118 -19.67 2.50 2.79
N ALA A 119 -20.37 3.54 3.29
CA ALA A 119 -21.47 3.38 4.24
C ALA A 119 -22.56 2.45 3.68
N ARG A 120 -22.93 2.65 2.41
CA ARG A 120 -23.87 1.76 1.70
C ARG A 120 -23.37 0.32 1.65
N CYS A 121 -22.11 0.10 1.29
CA CYS A 121 -21.50 -1.24 1.28
C CYS A 121 -21.47 -1.88 2.67
N MET A 122 -21.20 -1.09 3.73
CA MET A 122 -21.25 -1.58 5.11
C MET A 122 -22.64 -2.11 5.50
N VAL A 123 -23.69 -1.37 5.18
CA VAL A 123 -25.10 -1.78 5.45
C VAL A 123 -25.45 -3.05 4.65
N GLN A 124 -24.97 -3.15 3.43
CA GLN A 124 -25.19 -4.30 2.54
C GLN A 124 -24.26 -5.49 2.84
N THR A 125 -23.31 -5.35 3.77
CA THR A 125 -22.26 -6.34 4.04
C THR A 125 -21.47 -6.75 2.79
N ASP A 126 -21.34 -5.83 1.83
CA ASP A 126 -20.59 -6.01 0.59
C ASP A 126 -19.10 -5.70 0.84
N ILE A 127 -18.42 -6.63 1.50
CA ILE A 127 -17.01 -6.52 1.87
C ILE A 127 -16.08 -6.92 0.73
N GLU A 128 -14.79 -6.61 0.88
CA GLU A 128 -13.75 -7.01 -0.06
C GLU A 128 -13.47 -8.51 0.02
N GLU A 129 -13.11 -9.11 -1.12
CA GLU A 129 -12.68 -10.50 -1.18
C GLU A 129 -11.33 -10.70 -0.49
N THR A 130 -11.23 -11.73 0.34
CA THR A 130 -9.97 -12.15 0.94
C THR A 130 -9.15 -12.94 -0.08
N ARG A 131 -7.97 -12.43 -0.43
CA ARG A 131 -7.01 -13.15 -1.27
C ARG A 131 -6.06 -13.94 -0.38
N ILE A 132 -6.07 -15.25 -0.53
CA ILE A 132 -5.13 -16.14 0.16
C ILE A 132 -3.86 -16.22 -0.69
N PRO A 133 -2.67 -15.88 -0.14
CA PRO A 133 -1.41 -16.03 -0.87
C PRO A 133 -1.17 -17.50 -1.20
N GLU A 134 -0.84 -17.80 -2.47
CA GLU A 134 -0.55 -19.15 -2.94
C GLU A 134 0.88 -19.22 -3.50
N ASN A 135 1.53 -20.34 -3.24
CA ASN A 135 2.85 -20.69 -3.76
C ASN A 135 3.95 -19.65 -3.52
N ALA A 136 3.92 -18.92 -2.39
CA ALA A 136 4.95 -17.95 -2.02
C ALA A 136 6.30 -18.64 -1.79
N LEU A 137 7.26 -18.46 -2.72
CA LEU A 137 8.51 -19.23 -2.77
C LEU A 137 9.50 -18.85 -1.67
N ASP A 138 9.47 -17.63 -1.19
CA ASP A 138 10.30 -17.16 -0.08
C ASP A 138 9.85 -17.72 1.27
N VAL A 139 8.54 -17.77 1.51
CA VAL A 139 7.95 -18.41 2.69
C VAL A 139 8.18 -19.93 2.62
N LEU A 140 8.02 -20.53 1.45
CA LEU A 140 8.34 -21.94 1.23
C LEU A 140 9.80 -22.24 1.61
N ALA A 141 10.74 -21.43 1.14
CA ALA A 141 12.16 -21.57 1.47
C ALA A 141 12.40 -21.51 2.98
N GLN A 142 11.76 -20.54 3.66
CA GLN A 142 11.86 -20.40 5.12
C GLN A 142 11.35 -21.64 5.86
N GLN A 143 10.17 -22.16 5.48
CA GLN A 143 9.56 -23.33 6.11
C GLN A 143 10.36 -24.61 5.85
N ILE A 144 10.87 -24.82 4.62
CA ILE A 144 11.75 -25.92 4.30
C ILE A 144 13.01 -25.92 5.21
N VAL A 145 13.64 -24.75 5.39
CA VAL A 145 14.80 -24.65 6.28
C VAL A 145 14.43 -24.93 7.73
N ALA A 146 13.28 -24.46 8.20
CA ALA A 146 12.81 -24.70 9.57
C ALA A 146 12.58 -26.20 9.83
N GLU A 147 11.89 -26.89 8.92
CA GLU A 147 11.62 -28.33 8.99
C GLU A 147 12.90 -29.17 8.94
N VAL A 148 13.77 -28.88 7.99
CA VAL A 148 15.02 -29.62 7.82
C VAL A 148 16.02 -29.34 8.96
N ALA A 149 15.93 -28.15 9.60
CA ALA A 149 16.74 -27.83 10.77
C ALA A 149 16.27 -28.55 12.05
N ALA A 150 15.03 -29.03 12.09
CA ALA A 150 14.51 -29.84 13.19
C ALA A 150 14.89 -31.31 13.05
N LYS A 151 14.82 -31.87 11.83
CA LYS A 151 15.21 -33.25 11.50
C LYS A 151 15.57 -33.38 10.00
N SER A 152 16.32 -34.37 9.63
CA SER A 152 16.55 -34.70 8.22
C SER A 152 15.26 -35.18 7.57
N TRP A 153 15.06 -34.85 6.30
CA TRP A 153 13.87 -35.20 5.53
C TRP A 153 14.23 -35.90 4.21
N ASN A 154 13.45 -36.91 3.85
CA ASN A 154 13.43 -37.38 2.46
C ASN A 154 12.79 -36.30 1.60
N TYR A 155 13.33 -36.03 0.42
CA TYR A 155 12.87 -34.98 -0.49
C TYR A 155 11.39 -35.13 -0.88
N GLU A 156 10.96 -36.34 -1.22
CA GLU A 156 9.59 -36.62 -1.65
C GLU A 156 8.59 -36.50 -0.48
N ASP A 157 9.00 -36.90 0.73
CA ASP A 157 8.18 -36.81 1.93
C ASP A 157 7.98 -35.36 2.35
N LEU A 158 9.04 -34.54 2.24
CA LEU A 158 8.94 -33.09 2.50
C LEU A 158 8.04 -32.38 1.48
N TYR A 159 8.15 -32.76 0.20
CA TYR A 159 7.25 -32.21 -0.82
C TYR A 159 5.79 -32.57 -0.54
N ARG A 160 5.50 -33.83 -0.18
CA ARG A 160 4.14 -34.26 0.22
C ARG A 160 3.62 -33.51 1.45
N LEU A 161 4.48 -33.26 2.44
CA LEU A 161 4.12 -32.43 3.61
C LEU A 161 3.71 -31.01 3.19
N VAL A 162 4.49 -30.39 2.31
CA VAL A 162 4.22 -29.03 1.80
C VAL A 162 2.89 -28.97 1.06
N LEU A 163 2.58 -29.95 0.20
CA LEU A 163 1.30 -30.04 -0.52
C LEU A 163 0.09 -30.19 0.41
N GLY A 164 0.27 -30.65 1.63
CA GLY A 164 -0.77 -30.70 2.66
C GLY A 164 -1.23 -29.33 3.15
N SER A 165 -0.49 -28.26 2.90
CA SER A 165 -0.90 -26.89 3.21
C SER A 165 -1.77 -26.31 2.10
N TYR A 166 -2.89 -25.67 2.47
CA TYR A 166 -3.78 -25.02 1.52
C TYR A 166 -3.05 -24.06 0.57
N CYS A 167 -2.11 -23.26 1.09
CA CYS A 167 -1.35 -22.30 0.30
C CYS A 167 -0.42 -22.94 -0.74
N TYR A 168 -0.08 -24.23 -0.61
CA TYR A 168 0.85 -24.94 -1.48
C TYR A 168 0.24 -26.18 -2.14
N ARG A 169 -1.07 -26.39 -2.06
CA ARG A 169 -1.76 -27.58 -2.60
C ARG A 169 -1.54 -27.79 -4.11
N GLU A 170 -1.28 -26.71 -4.84
CA GLU A 170 -1.04 -26.71 -6.28
C GLU A 170 0.43 -26.37 -6.64
N LEU A 171 1.35 -26.51 -5.69
CA LEU A 171 2.76 -26.21 -5.94
C LEU A 171 3.36 -27.18 -6.95
N ALA A 172 3.87 -26.64 -8.06
CA ALA A 172 4.53 -27.45 -9.08
C ALA A 172 5.82 -28.11 -8.54
N PRO A 173 6.11 -29.39 -8.87
CA PRO A 173 7.34 -30.08 -8.47
C PRO A 173 8.62 -29.34 -8.89
N SER A 174 8.59 -28.68 -10.05
CA SER A 174 9.70 -27.86 -10.56
C SER A 174 9.98 -26.64 -9.68
N ALA A 175 8.93 -25.97 -9.16
CA ALA A 175 9.07 -24.84 -8.26
C ALA A 175 9.66 -25.27 -6.90
N PHE A 176 9.15 -26.34 -6.31
CA PHE A 176 9.70 -26.92 -5.09
C PHE A 176 11.18 -27.29 -5.26
N ARG A 177 11.54 -27.94 -6.38
CA ARG A 177 12.91 -28.30 -6.69
C ARG A 177 13.81 -27.08 -6.82
N SER A 178 13.35 -26.03 -7.52
CA SER A 178 14.11 -24.78 -7.67
C SER A 178 14.43 -24.14 -6.32
N VAL A 179 13.46 -24.14 -5.39
CA VAL A 179 13.67 -23.64 -4.02
C VAL A 179 14.69 -24.50 -3.26
N VAL A 180 14.60 -25.83 -3.34
CA VAL A 180 15.57 -26.72 -2.68
C VAL A 180 16.97 -26.55 -3.29
N ASP A 181 17.09 -26.47 -4.61
CA ASP A 181 18.38 -26.24 -5.29
C ASP A 181 18.99 -24.88 -4.89
N MET A 182 18.17 -23.82 -4.77
CA MET A 182 18.60 -22.53 -4.23
C MET A 182 19.12 -22.65 -2.80
N LEU A 183 18.39 -23.30 -1.91
CA LEU A 183 18.79 -23.51 -0.51
C LEU A 183 20.04 -24.37 -0.36
N CYS A 184 20.34 -25.24 -1.34
CA CYS A 184 21.56 -26.03 -1.41
C CYS A 184 22.74 -25.30 -2.08
N GLY A 185 22.51 -24.08 -2.57
CA GLY A 185 23.54 -23.30 -3.27
C GLY A 185 23.88 -23.82 -4.66
N LYS A 186 22.94 -24.46 -5.34
CA LYS A 186 23.16 -25.09 -6.66
C LYS A 186 22.69 -24.23 -7.83
N PHE A 187 23.17 -22.98 -7.90
CA PHE A 187 23.08 -22.15 -9.11
C PHE A 187 24.50 -21.96 -9.65
N ALA A 188 24.77 -22.50 -10.82
CA ALA A 188 26.07 -22.93 -11.31
C ALA A 188 27.21 -21.91 -11.23
N ASP A 189 26.94 -20.61 -11.42
CA ASP A 189 27.96 -19.56 -11.49
C ASP A 189 27.90 -18.55 -10.35
N ILE A 190 27.09 -18.83 -9.33
CA ILE A 190 26.99 -17.92 -8.16
C ILE A 190 27.87 -18.50 -7.06
N PRO A 191 28.82 -17.74 -6.49
CA PRO A 191 29.63 -18.22 -5.39
C PRO A 191 28.75 -18.68 -4.22
N LEU A 192 28.99 -19.89 -3.70
CA LEU A 192 28.27 -20.49 -2.56
C LEU A 192 28.17 -19.53 -1.35
N GLN A 193 29.17 -18.68 -1.17
CA GLN A 193 29.21 -17.68 -0.12
C GLN A 193 28.16 -16.57 -0.32
N ALA A 194 27.87 -16.20 -1.57
CA ALA A 194 26.83 -15.19 -1.88
C ALA A 194 25.41 -15.73 -1.65
N LEU A 195 25.20 -17.03 -1.87
CA LEU A 195 23.89 -17.67 -1.71
C LEU A 195 23.55 -18.06 -0.26
N ASN A 196 24.51 -18.01 0.68
CA ASN A 196 24.27 -18.43 2.07
C ASN A 196 23.53 -19.79 2.16
N ALA A 197 24.01 -20.80 1.45
CA ALA A 197 23.36 -22.11 1.39
C ALA A 197 22.98 -22.64 2.79
N ARG A 198 21.73 -23.10 2.94
CA ARG A 198 21.16 -23.56 4.22
C ARG A 198 21.08 -25.05 4.35
N LEU A 199 21.07 -25.77 3.23
CA LEU A 199 20.86 -27.21 3.18
C LEU A 199 21.96 -27.89 2.41
N ASN A 200 22.14 -29.20 2.70
CA ASN A 200 22.83 -30.15 1.86
C ASN A 200 21.81 -31.20 1.37
N TRP A 201 21.91 -31.57 0.11
CA TRP A 201 21.10 -32.61 -0.48
C TRP A 201 21.99 -33.83 -0.82
N ASP A 202 21.86 -34.90 -0.04
CA ASP A 202 22.38 -36.20 -0.40
C ASP A 202 21.48 -36.80 -1.49
N ARG A 203 21.98 -36.77 -2.73
CA ARG A 203 21.24 -37.25 -3.91
C ARG A 203 21.17 -38.77 -3.99
N VAL A 204 22.07 -39.46 -3.32
CA VAL A 204 22.10 -40.95 -3.32
C VAL A 204 20.97 -41.48 -2.44
N ASN A 205 20.85 -40.94 -1.22
CA ASN A 205 19.83 -41.37 -0.27
C ASN A 205 18.56 -40.50 -0.35
N ASN A 206 18.53 -39.52 -1.25
CA ASN A 206 17.46 -38.53 -1.41
C ASN A 206 17.10 -37.79 -0.11
N GLN A 207 18.14 -37.47 0.70
CA GLN A 207 18.00 -36.86 2.01
C GLN A 207 18.42 -35.39 2.01
N LEU A 208 17.59 -34.53 2.62
CA LEU A 208 17.87 -33.13 2.91
C LEU A 208 18.33 -32.99 4.36
N VAL A 209 19.48 -32.35 4.55
CA VAL A 209 20.12 -32.16 5.86
C VAL A 209 20.49 -30.68 6.04
N ALA A 210 20.23 -30.16 7.23
CA ALA A 210 20.56 -28.77 7.54
C ALA A 210 22.07 -28.53 7.63
N ARG A 211 22.55 -27.43 7.08
CA ARG A 211 23.93 -26.98 7.28
C ARG A 211 24.10 -26.33 8.65
N ARG A 212 25.33 -26.26 9.11
CA ARG A 212 25.69 -25.56 10.36
C ARG A 212 25.16 -24.12 10.33
N GLY A 213 24.44 -23.70 11.36
CA GLY A 213 23.85 -22.37 11.49
C GLY A 213 22.45 -22.22 10.92
N SER A 214 21.91 -23.18 10.17
CA SER A 214 20.57 -23.10 9.58
C SER A 214 19.46 -23.02 10.62
N ARG A 215 19.58 -23.79 11.72
CA ARG A 215 18.65 -23.72 12.86
C ARG A 215 18.63 -22.31 13.49
N MET A 216 19.82 -21.71 13.69
CA MET A 216 19.92 -20.36 14.23
C MET A 216 19.33 -19.34 13.26
N ALA A 217 19.56 -19.50 11.95
CA ALA A 217 18.97 -18.63 10.93
C ALA A 217 17.45 -18.70 10.94
N ALA A 218 16.85 -19.89 11.01
CA ALA A 218 15.40 -20.07 11.06
C ALA A 218 14.78 -19.45 12.32
N VAL A 219 15.40 -19.64 13.50
CA VAL A 219 14.90 -19.11 14.78
C VAL A 219 15.02 -17.58 14.85
N MET A 220 16.18 -17.03 14.42
CA MET A 220 16.46 -15.59 14.55
C MET A 220 15.85 -14.73 13.47
N ASN A 221 15.56 -15.28 12.29
CA ASN A 221 15.13 -14.54 11.11
C ASN A 221 13.78 -15.03 10.56
N GLY A 222 13.06 -15.86 11.32
CA GLY A 222 11.73 -16.35 10.94
C GLY A 222 10.69 -15.22 10.90
N GLY A 223 9.56 -15.52 10.23
CA GLY A 223 8.41 -14.63 10.11
C GLY A 223 8.31 -13.94 8.76
N THR A 224 7.09 -13.51 8.43
CA THR A 224 6.73 -12.95 7.11
C THR A 224 6.67 -11.43 7.10
N ILE A 225 6.61 -10.77 8.27
CA ILE A 225 6.53 -9.31 8.37
C ILE A 225 7.90 -8.73 8.02
N PRO A 226 8.00 -7.92 6.95
CA PRO A 226 9.28 -7.33 6.57
C PRO A 226 9.70 -6.21 7.53
N ASP A 227 11.01 -6.04 7.70
CA ASP A 227 11.54 -4.87 8.36
C ASP A 227 11.37 -3.65 7.45
N ARG A 228 10.50 -2.73 7.82
CA ARG A 228 10.35 -1.46 7.10
C ARG A 228 11.53 -0.56 7.40
N GLY A 229 12.10 0.03 6.38
CA GLY A 229 13.15 1.02 6.46
C GLY A 229 12.59 2.42 6.49
N TYR A 230 13.00 3.20 7.47
CA TYR A 230 12.71 4.63 7.52
C TYR A 230 14.00 5.42 7.50
N TYR A 231 14.01 6.52 6.74
CA TYR A 231 15.06 7.53 6.76
C TYR A 231 14.62 8.70 7.60
N GLY A 232 15.41 9.05 8.60
CA GLY A 232 15.21 10.30 9.32
C GLY A 232 15.47 11.50 8.39
N VAL A 233 14.57 12.47 8.37
CA VAL A 233 14.78 13.75 7.69
C VAL A 233 15.25 14.76 8.71
N TYR A 234 16.43 15.36 8.46
CA TYR A 234 17.08 16.28 9.37
C TYR A 234 17.34 17.63 8.71
N LEU A 235 17.16 18.69 9.49
CA LEU A 235 17.47 20.04 9.06
C LEU A 235 18.99 20.24 8.95
N GLU A 236 19.45 20.83 7.85
CA GLU A 236 20.84 21.22 7.63
C GLU A 236 21.31 22.11 8.79
N ASN A 237 22.53 21.86 9.30
CA ASN A 237 23.20 22.63 10.36
C ASN A 237 22.56 22.60 11.77
N ALA A 238 21.42 21.97 11.98
CA ALA A 238 20.76 21.96 13.27
C ALA A 238 20.61 20.58 13.93
N ASN A 239 20.89 19.48 13.20
CA ASN A 239 20.67 18.08 13.63
C ASN A 239 19.25 17.85 14.23
N VAL A 240 18.28 18.69 13.84
CA VAL A 240 16.89 18.58 14.25
C VAL A 240 16.17 17.61 13.32
N LYS A 241 15.57 16.58 13.89
CA LYS A 241 14.76 15.61 13.15
C LYS A 241 13.40 16.22 12.85
N LEU A 242 13.10 16.42 11.57
CA LEU A 242 11.83 16.97 11.09
C LEU A 242 10.74 15.89 10.95
N GLY A 243 11.16 14.66 10.65
CA GLY A 243 10.26 13.55 10.45
C GLY A 243 10.98 12.32 9.92
N GLU A 244 10.23 11.40 9.34
CA GLU A 244 10.74 10.19 8.70
C GLU A 244 10.08 10.00 7.35
N VAL A 245 10.84 9.47 6.39
CA VAL A 245 10.36 9.06 5.07
C VAL A 245 10.65 7.58 4.87
N GLU A 246 9.85 6.93 4.04
CA GLU A 246 10.11 5.53 3.71
C GLU A 246 11.36 5.37 2.85
N GLU A 247 11.91 4.19 2.92
CA GLU A 247 13.11 3.77 2.21
C GLU A 247 12.97 3.96 0.69
N GLU A 248 11.81 3.64 0.15
CA GLU A 248 11.50 3.78 -1.27
C GLU A 248 11.63 5.22 -1.73
N PHE A 249 11.10 6.16 -0.96
CA PHE A 249 11.22 7.58 -1.24
C PHE A 249 12.68 8.03 -1.26
N ALA A 250 13.48 7.59 -0.28
CA ALA A 250 14.89 7.96 -0.20
C ALA A 250 15.68 7.43 -1.42
N PHE A 251 15.33 6.26 -1.95
CA PHE A 251 15.94 5.69 -3.15
C PHE A 251 15.54 6.39 -4.46
N GLU A 252 14.30 6.84 -4.54
CA GLU A 252 13.80 7.55 -5.71
C GLU A 252 14.23 8.99 -5.77
N SER A 253 14.67 9.54 -4.63
CA SER A 253 15.04 10.95 -4.50
C SER A 253 16.48 11.21 -4.89
N ARG A 254 16.73 12.41 -5.42
CA ARG A 254 18.06 12.91 -5.75
C ARG A 254 18.38 14.18 -4.99
N VAL A 255 19.68 14.42 -4.77
CA VAL A 255 20.16 15.71 -4.25
C VAL A 255 19.74 16.81 -5.22
N GLY A 256 19.19 17.90 -4.68
CA GLY A 256 18.63 19.01 -5.46
C GLY A 256 17.13 18.91 -5.72
N GLU A 257 16.48 17.79 -5.44
CA GLU A 257 15.03 17.70 -5.54
C GLU A 257 14.35 18.36 -4.33
N VAL A 258 13.15 18.90 -4.58
CA VAL A 258 12.29 19.49 -3.55
C VAL A 258 11.10 18.60 -3.30
N PHE A 259 10.76 18.40 -2.01
CA PHE A 259 9.62 17.59 -1.63
C PHE A 259 8.86 18.19 -0.43
N TYR A 260 7.61 17.79 -0.27
CA TYR A 260 6.80 18.14 0.89
C TYR A 260 7.05 17.18 2.07
N LEU A 261 7.25 17.74 3.27
CA LEU A 261 7.16 16.98 4.52
C LEU A 261 6.34 17.79 5.53
N GLY A 262 5.19 17.26 5.92
CA GLY A 262 4.20 18.03 6.65
C GLY A 262 3.60 19.14 5.76
N ASN A 263 3.60 20.38 6.25
CA ASN A 263 3.09 21.55 5.52
C ASN A 263 4.22 22.43 4.95
N SER A 264 5.43 21.89 4.85
CA SER A 264 6.62 22.66 4.42
C SER A 264 7.35 21.96 3.28
N GLU A 265 8.01 22.77 2.47
CA GLU A 265 8.80 22.35 1.33
C GLU A 265 10.28 22.27 1.71
N TRP A 266 10.93 21.19 1.26
CA TRP A 266 12.28 20.85 1.67
C TRP A 266 13.13 20.49 0.45
N LEU A 267 14.26 21.19 0.30
CA LEU A 267 15.28 20.88 -0.70
C LEU A 267 16.24 19.82 -0.13
N ILE A 268 16.40 18.72 -0.85
CA ILE A 268 17.35 17.66 -0.49
C ILE A 268 18.77 18.13 -0.75
N LYS A 269 19.55 18.27 0.32
CA LYS A 269 20.98 18.65 0.27
C LYS A 269 21.89 17.44 0.22
N GLN A 270 21.53 16.38 0.95
CA GLN A 270 22.34 15.17 1.03
C GLN A 270 21.46 13.96 1.39
N ILE A 271 21.76 12.82 0.80
CA ILE A 271 21.17 11.53 1.14
C ILE A 271 22.28 10.62 1.65
N ASN A 272 22.23 10.27 2.93
CA ASN A 272 23.17 9.38 3.59
C ASN A 272 22.59 7.97 3.73
N GLN A 273 23.30 7.07 4.39
CA GLN A 273 22.91 5.66 4.56
C GLN A 273 21.61 5.44 5.36
N ASP A 274 21.25 6.39 6.26
CA ASP A 274 20.12 6.27 7.20
C ASP A 274 19.32 7.57 7.35
N ARG A 275 19.70 8.64 6.64
CA ARG A 275 19.09 9.97 6.80
C ARG A 275 19.16 10.81 5.54
N ILE A 276 18.22 11.75 5.44
CA ILE A 276 18.17 12.79 4.42
C ILE A 276 18.41 14.13 5.11
N ILE A 277 19.36 14.92 4.64
CA ILE A 277 19.59 16.29 5.10
C ILE A 277 18.88 17.25 4.16
N VAL A 278 18.12 18.17 4.72
CA VAL A 278 17.28 19.10 3.95
C VAL A 278 17.44 20.53 4.43
N SER A 279 17.18 21.49 3.52
CA SER A 279 17.02 22.90 3.87
C SER A 279 15.61 23.38 3.47
N PRO A 280 15.02 24.38 4.18
CA PRO A 280 13.74 24.95 3.80
C PRO A 280 13.89 25.69 2.47
N VAL A 281 12.86 25.60 1.63
CA VAL A 281 12.80 26.32 0.34
C VAL A 281 11.34 26.65 0.04
N ALA A 282 11.10 27.77 -0.63
CA ALA A 282 9.83 28.05 -1.27
C ALA A 282 9.96 27.68 -2.75
N ALA A 283 9.39 26.58 -3.18
CA ALA A 283 9.53 26.10 -4.55
C ALA A 283 8.20 26.18 -5.31
N ILE A 284 8.30 26.40 -6.61
CA ILE A 284 7.13 26.55 -7.49
C ILE A 284 6.48 25.19 -7.82
N ASN A 285 7.19 24.06 -7.67
CA ASN A 285 6.68 22.71 -7.94
C ASN A 285 7.44 21.65 -7.14
N PRO A 286 7.20 21.49 -5.86
CA PRO A 286 7.80 20.41 -5.09
C PRO A 286 7.17 19.07 -5.44
N ARG A 287 8.01 18.04 -5.50
CA ARG A 287 7.56 16.66 -5.68
C ARG A 287 6.76 16.24 -4.45
N ALA A 288 5.54 15.81 -4.64
CA ALA A 288 4.84 15.11 -3.57
C ALA A 288 5.56 13.78 -3.30
N PRO A 289 5.98 13.49 -2.05
CA PRO A 289 6.58 12.20 -1.77
C PRO A 289 5.58 11.11 -2.07
N PHE A 290 6.02 10.12 -2.82
CA PHE A 290 5.25 8.93 -3.07
C PHE A 290 5.30 8.06 -1.80
N TRP A 291 4.31 8.21 -0.95
CA TRP A 291 4.23 7.49 0.31
C TRP A 291 3.52 6.17 0.15
N LYS A 292 4.21 5.07 0.42
CA LYS A 292 3.55 3.81 0.79
C LYS A 292 3.29 3.72 2.30
N GLY A 293 3.90 4.59 3.08
CA GLY A 293 3.89 4.59 4.52
C GLY A 293 2.60 4.99 5.17
N GLY A 294 1.70 4.08 5.35
CA GLY A 294 0.50 4.26 6.14
C GLY A 294 -0.69 4.89 5.42
N ILE A 295 -0.59 5.25 4.15
CA ILE A 295 -1.76 5.47 3.31
C ILE A 295 -2.22 4.08 2.85
N LEU A 296 -3.27 3.57 3.48
CA LEU A 296 -4.00 2.44 2.98
C LEU A 296 -4.70 2.92 1.70
N PHE A 297 -4.18 2.54 0.55
CA PHE A 297 -4.86 2.74 -0.72
C PHE A 297 -6.11 1.87 -0.76
N ARG A 298 -7.12 2.34 -1.47
CA ARG A 298 -8.30 1.52 -1.79
C ARG A 298 -7.88 0.37 -2.71
N ASP A 299 -8.41 -0.81 -2.47
CA ASP A 299 -8.26 -1.90 -3.42
C ASP A 299 -9.16 -1.69 -4.65
N TYR A 300 -8.97 -2.52 -5.68
CA TYR A 300 -9.79 -2.46 -6.89
C TYR A 300 -11.27 -2.72 -6.61
N SER A 301 -11.60 -3.65 -5.70
CA SER A 301 -12.98 -3.99 -5.37
C SER A 301 -13.71 -2.79 -4.80
N THR A 302 -13.15 -2.16 -3.76
CA THR A 302 -13.70 -0.95 -3.13
C THR A 302 -13.80 0.20 -4.13
N SER A 303 -12.73 0.45 -4.89
CA SER A 303 -12.70 1.53 -5.89
C SER A 303 -13.74 1.32 -7.00
N ASN A 304 -13.93 0.09 -7.46
CA ASN A 304 -14.96 -0.24 -8.46
C ASN A 304 -16.38 -0.08 -7.90
N LYS A 305 -16.60 -0.35 -6.59
CA LYS A 305 -17.88 -0.10 -5.92
C LYS A 305 -18.18 1.39 -5.85
N ILE A 306 -17.18 2.23 -5.55
CA ILE A 306 -17.31 3.68 -5.56
C ILE A 306 -17.62 4.17 -6.98
N GLY A 307 -16.90 3.71 -7.99
CA GLY A 307 -17.20 4.03 -9.39
C GLY A 307 -18.62 3.64 -9.81
N ARG A 308 -19.09 2.47 -9.36
CA ARG A 308 -20.48 2.02 -9.56
C ARG A 308 -21.48 2.91 -8.83
N PHE A 309 -21.17 3.31 -7.61
CA PHE A 309 -22.00 4.25 -6.85
C PHE A 309 -22.13 5.59 -7.58
N ARG A 310 -21.02 6.16 -8.08
CA ARG A 310 -21.03 7.39 -8.90
C ARG A 310 -21.99 7.27 -10.08
N ARG A 311 -21.92 6.18 -10.82
CA ARG A 311 -22.83 5.92 -11.95
C ARG A 311 -24.29 5.84 -11.52
N LEU A 312 -24.59 5.09 -10.46
CA LEU A 312 -25.96 5.00 -9.94
C LEU A 312 -26.48 6.34 -9.45
N LEU A 313 -25.65 7.15 -8.78
CA LEU A 313 -26.01 8.50 -8.36
C LEU A 313 -26.37 9.39 -9.56
N LEU A 314 -25.56 9.36 -10.61
CA LEU A 314 -25.83 10.10 -11.85
C LEU A 314 -27.16 9.68 -12.49
N ASP A 315 -27.45 8.39 -12.55
CA ASP A 315 -28.73 7.85 -13.04
C ASP A 315 -29.92 8.36 -12.18
N GLN A 316 -29.75 8.46 -10.85
CA GLN A 316 -30.78 8.97 -9.96
C GLN A 316 -30.95 10.51 -10.07
N MET A 317 -29.85 11.23 -10.31
CA MET A 317 -29.90 12.67 -10.60
C MET A 317 -30.69 12.97 -11.88
N ASP A 318 -30.49 12.18 -12.93
CA ASP A 318 -31.21 12.33 -14.19
C ASP A 318 -32.72 12.05 -14.07
N ARG A 319 -33.11 11.25 -13.05
CA ARG A 319 -34.51 10.96 -12.70
C ARG A 319 -35.10 11.96 -11.70
N GLY A 320 -34.31 12.87 -11.14
CA GLY A 320 -34.73 13.78 -10.07
C GLY A 320 -35.00 13.12 -8.72
N GLN A 321 -34.41 11.94 -8.47
CA GLN A 321 -34.65 11.12 -7.29
C GLN A 321 -33.41 10.95 -6.39
N ALA A 322 -32.32 11.68 -6.67
CA ALA A 322 -31.01 11.44 -6.08
C ALA A 322 -31.00 11.62 -4.55
N GLU A 323 -31.54 12.73 -4.02
CA GLU A 323 -31.54 12.99 -2.57
C GLU A 323 -32.34 11.95 -1.80
N SER A 324 -33.57 11.62 -2.27
CA SER A 324 -34.39 10.58 -1.63
C SER A 324 -33.73 9.21 -1.67
N TRP A 325 -33.10 8.83 -2.78
CA TRP A 325 -32.35 7.58 -2.89
C TRP A 325 -31.14 7.55 -1.94
N LEU A 326 -30.40 8.63 -1.81
CA LEU A 326 -29.26 8.71 -0.90
C LEU A 326 -29.69 8.53 0.56
N MET A 327 -30.78 9.15 0.97
CA MET A 327 -31.31 9.02 2.32
C MET A 327 -31.85 7.61 2.61
N GLN A 328 -32.55 6.99 1.67
CA GLN A 328 -33.21 5.70 1.88
C GLN A 328 -32.26 4.51 1.72
N GLU A 329 -31.38 4.55 0.73
CA GLU A 329 -30.57 3.39 0.31
C GLU A 329 -29.08 3.49 0.71
N CYS A 330 -28.61 4.69 1.08
CA CYS A 330 -27.18 4.93 1.30
C CYS A 330 -26.85 5.44 2.70
N SER A 331 -27.82 5.50 3.62
CA SER A 331 -27.65 5.97 5.01
C SER A 331 -27.09 7.40 5.12
N ALA A 332 -27.33 8.22 4.10
CA ALA A 332 -26.98 9.64 4.12
C ALA A 332 -28.04 10.44 4.89
N ASP A 333 -27.60 11.43 5.68
CA ASP A 333 -28.52 12.43 6.20
C ASP A 333 -28.88 13.46 5.12
N GLU A 334 -29.84 14.34 5.40
CA GLU A 334 -30.34 15.33 4.47
C GLU A 334 -29.23 16.26 3.97
N ASN A 335 -28.38 16.73 4.87
CA ASN A 335 -27.25 17.63 4.52
C ASN A 335 -26.24 16.92 3.62
N THR A 336 -25.92 15.67 3.91
CA THR A 336 -25.01 14.86 3.10
C THR A 336 -25.58 14.62 1.70
N ALA A 337 -26.88 14.25 1.62
CA ALA A 337 -27.56 14.03 0.35
C ALA A 337 -27.59 15.31 -0.52
N HIS A 338 -27.98 16.43 0.08
CA HIS A 338 -28.01 17.73 -0.61
C HIS A 338 -26.63 18.16 -1.11
N ASN A 339 -25.61 18.12 -0.23
CA ASN A 339 -24.25 18.52 -0.58
C ASN A 339 -23.63 17.64 -1.67
N LEU A 340 -23.87 16.33 -1.63
CA LEU A 340 -23.36 15.41 -2.64
C LEU A 340 -24.00 15.66 -4.00
N VAL A 341 -25.32 15.83 -4.05
CA VAL A 341 -26.05 16.16 -5.29
C VAL A 341 -25.59 17.50 -5.85
N ALA A 342 -25.44 18.51 -5.00
CA ALA A 342 -24.96 19.83 -5.40
C ALA A 342 -23.52 19.78 -5.95
N TYR A 343 -22.64 19.00 -5.33
CA TYR A 343 -21.26 18.79 -5.79
C TYR A 343 -21.22 18.18 -7.20
N PHE A 344 -21.97 17.10 -7.44
CA PHE A 344 -22.02 16.44 -8.76
C PHE A 344 -22.72 17.33 -9.81
N ALA A 345 -23.78 18.05 -9.45
CA ALA A 345 -24.43 19.00 -10.34
C ALA A 345 -23.46 20.11 -10.77
N HIS A 346 -22.65 20.63 -9.82
CA HIS A 346 -21.63 21.64 -10.14
C HIS A 346 -20.54 21.11 -11.09
N GLN A 347 -20.10 19.87 -10.93
CA GLN A 347 -19.18 19.24 -11.87
C GLN A 347 -19.78 19.16 -13.27
N ARG A 348 -21.04 18.77 -13.40
CA ARG A 348 -21.75 18.63 -14.69
C ARG A 348 -21.99 19.98 -15.38
N THR A 349 -22.32 21.06 -14.64
CA THR A 349 -22.55 22.40 -15.21
C THR A 349 -21.31 22.98 -15.89
N ARG A 350 -20.11 22.55 -15.51
CA ARG A 350 -18.85 22.92 -16.15
C ARG A 350 -18.52 22.08 -17.38
N GLY A 351 -19.45 21.25 -17.87
CA GLY A 351 -19.24 20.34 -19.00
C GLY A 351 -18.30 19.18 -18.70
N ARG A 352 -17.92 18.99 -17.44
CA ARG A 352 -17.02 17.91 -17.02
C ARG A 352 -17.79 16.59 -16.95
N LYS A 353 -17.24 15.58 -17.57
CA LYS A 353 -17.68 14.19 -17.37
C LYS A 353 -17.17 13.70 -16.01
N ILE A 354 -17.83 12.72 -15.42
CA ILE A 354 -17.47 12.13 -14.14
C ILE A 354 -17.04 10.69 -14.38
N ALA A 355 -15.83 10.34 -13.93
CA ALA A 355 -15.30 9.00 -14.06
C ALA A 355 -16.09 8.01 -13.17
N THR A 356 -16.37 6.84 -13.71
CA THR A 356 -17.19 5.80 -13.08
C THR A 356 -16.55 4.42 -13.23
N ASP A 357 -17.23 3.39 -12.75
CA ASP A 357 -16.83 2.00 -13.01
C ASP A 357 -16.80 1.62 -14.50
N ARG A 358 -17.46 2.40 -15.39
CA ARG A 358 -17.56 2.15 -16.83
C ARG A 358 -16.93 3.21 -17.72
N GLN A 359 -16.61 4.36 -17.17
CA GLN A 359 -16.06 5.49 -17.92
C GLN A 359 -14.79 6.02 -17.24
N VAL A 360 -13.71 6.01 -17.97
CA VAL A 360 -12.46 6.69 -17.68
C VAL A 360 -12.45 8.01 -18.43
N ILE A 361 -11.80 9.04 -17.91
CA ILE A 361 -11.73 10.35 -18.55
C ILE A 361 -10.27 10.75 -18.68
N ALA A 362 -9.88 11.09 -19.89
CA ALA A 362 -8.56 11.64 -20.16
C ALA A 362 -8.68 13.15 -20.41
N GLU A 363 -7.89 13.93 -19.69
CA GLU A 363 -7.80 15.37 -19.84
C GLU A 363 -6.35 15.78 -20.09
N THR A 364 -6.14 16.77 -20.94
CA THR A 364 -4.84 17.44 -21.11
C THR A 364 -4.95 18.87 -20.61
N THR A 365 -3.93 19.32 -19.88
CA THR A 365 -3.86 20.69 -19.38
C THR A 365 -2.43 21.18 -19.39
N ILE A 366 -2.24 22.46 -19.16
CA ILE A 366 -0.93 23.09 -19.03
C ILE A 366 -0.80 23.59 -17.60
N ASP A 367 0.29 23.23 -16.91
CA ASP A 367 0.57 23.71 -15.55
C ASP A 367 1.03 25.18 -15.57
N SER A 368 1.16 25.77 -14.38
CA SER A 368 1.62 27.15 -14.21
C SER A 368 3.06 27.41 -14.71
N GLY A 369 3.84 26.34 -14.93
CA GLY A 369 5.19 26.37 -15.47
C GLY A 369 5.25 26.18 -16.99
N GLY A 370 4.11 26.04 -17.68
CA GLY A 370 4.02 25.84 -19.13
C GLY A 370 4.15 24.37 -19.56
N ASN A 371 4.24 23.40 -18.61
CA ASN A 371 4.38 21.98 -18.98
C ASN A 371 3.00 21.38 -19.30
N ALA A 372 2.94 20.60 -20.36
CA ALA A 372 1.75 19.83 -20.69
C ALA A 372 1.60 18.64 -19.72
N LEU A 373 0.40 18.47 -19.21
CA LEU A 373 0.01 17.38 -18.31
C LEU A 373 -1.08 16.54 -18.96
N LEU A 374 -0.94 15.23 -18.88
CA LEU A 374 -1.99 14.27 -19.16
C LEU A 374 -2.54 13.74 -17.85
N MET A 375 -3.81 13.96 -17.60
CA MET A 375 -4.52 13.44 -16.43
C MET A 375 -5.53 12.39 -16.87
N LEU A 376 -5.47 11.23 -16.24
CA LEU A 376 -6.41 10.14 -16.45
C LEU A 376 -7.21 9.96 -15.16
N HIS A 377 -8.50 10.30 -15.18
CA HIS A 377 -9.43 10.04 -14.09
C HIS A 377 -9.89 8.59 -14.17
N ALA A 378 -9.35 7.76 -13.29
CA ALA A 378 -9.53 6.31 -13.28
C ALA A 378 -9.75 5.84 -11.84
N PRO A 379 -11.01 5.73 -11.37
CA PRO A 379 -11.33 5.39 -9.98
C PRO A 379 -11.19 3.87 -9.76
N PHE A 380 -9.99 3.33 -9.94
CA PHE A 380 -9.72 1.89 -9.85
C PHE A 380 -8.77 1.50 -8.73
N GLY A 381 -8.32 2.47 -7.92
CA GLY A 381 -7.39 2.28 -6.82
C GLY A 381 -5.93 2.40 -7.25
N ALA A 382 -5.09 2.89 -6.34
CA ALA A 382 -3.70 3.22 -6.64
C ALA A 382 -2.86 2.01 -7.09
N ARG A 383 -3.20 0.79 -6.66
CA ARG A 383 -2.51 -0.44 -7.09
C ARG A 383 -2.70 -0.72 -8.58
N VAL A 384 -3.86 -0.44 -9.12
CA VAL A 384 -4.18 -0.54 -10.56
C VAL A 384 -3.57 0.64 -11.31
N ASN A 385 -3.83 1.85 -10.81
CA ASN A 385 -3.38 3.08 -11.45
C ASN A 385 -1.86 3.17 -11.52
N GLY A 386 -1.14 2.69 -10.50
CA GLY A 386 0.32 2.62 -10.50
C GLY A 386 0.89 1.68 -11.57
N ALA A 387 0.31 0.49 -11.71
CA ALA A 387 0.68 -0.43 -12.78
C ALA A 387 0.41 0.18 -14.17
N TRP A 388 -0.73 0.82 -14.32
CA TRP A 388 -1.10 1.47 -15.58
C TRP A 388 -0.19 2.65 -15.91
N ALA A 389 0.15 3.49 -14.91
CA ALA A 389 1.08 4.61 -15.08
C ALA A 389 2.48 4.16 -15.55
N ILE A 390 3.01 3.07 -14.97
CA ILE A 390 4.29 2.47 -15.40
C ILE A 390 4.21 2.00 -16.86
N ALA A 391 3.13 1.29 -17.22
CA ALA A 391 2.97 0.78 -18.58
C ALA A 391 2.81 1.92 -19.59
N MET A 392 2.04 2.96 -19.27
CA MET A 392 1.89 4.16 -20.11
C MET A 392 3.21 4.92 -20.26
N SER A 393 3.97 5.10 -19.17
CA SER A 393 5.30 5.73 -19.22
C SER A 393 6.24 4.95 -20.12
N ALA A 394 6.30 3.63 -19.97
CA ALA A 394 7.14 2.77 -20.80
C ALA A 394 6.74 2.79 -22.29
N ALA A 395 5.46 2.91 -22.58
CA ALA A 395 4.96 3.06 -23.94
C ALA A 395 5.35 4.40 -24.56
N LEU A 396 5.30 5.48 -23.78
CA LEU A 396 5.77 6.81 -24.19
C LEU A 396 7.27 6.84 -24.46
N GLU A 397 8.07 6.20 -23.59
CA GLU A 397 9.54 6.11 -23.73
C GLU A 397 9.99 5.39 -25.00
N GLN A 398 9.11 4.61 -25.64
CA GLN A 398 9.40 4.05 -26.98
C GLN A 398 9.34 5.08 -28.12
N HIS A 399 8.60 6.17 -27.92
CA HIS A 399 8.43 7.22 -28.94
C HIS A 399 9.31 8.44 -28.65
N TYR A 400 9.66 8.65 -27.40
CA TYR A 400 10.45 9.80 -26.95
C TYR A 400 11.68 9.33 -26.17
N PRO A 401 12.89 9.81 -26.49
CA PRO A 401 14.13 9.42 -25.80
C PRO A 401 14.28 10.11 -24.44
N THR A 402 13.21 10.15 -23.64
CA THR A 402 13.19 10.79 -22.33
C THR A 402 12.36 9.97 -21.33
N ARG A 403 12.71 10.07 -20.06
CA ARG A 403 11.92 9.47 -18.99
C ARG A 403 10.76 10.40 -18.60
N PHE A 404 9.60 9.82 -18.41
CA PHE A 404 8.40 10.55 -18.02
C PHE A 404 8.25 10.59 -16.51
N GLN A 405 7.87 11.76 -15.99
CA GLN A 405 7.44 11.90 -14.60
C GLN A 405 5.95 11.57 -14.53
N TYR A 406 5.58 10.69 -13.63
CA TYR A 406 4.18 10.34 -13.37
C TYR A 406 3.91 10.29 -11.87
N SER A 407 2.66 10.52 -11.51
CA SER A 407 2.10 10.28 -10.18
C SER A 407 0.76 9.58 -10.33
N PHE A 408 0.32 8.91 -9.29
CA PHE A 408 -0.97 8.23 -9.27
C PHE A 408 -1.51 8.15 -7.85
N ASP A 409 -2.84 8.06 -7.76
CA ASP A 409 -3.57 7.81 -6.53
C ASP A 409 -4.74 6.85 -6.77
N ASP A 410 -5.69 6.79 -5.82
CA ASP A 410 -6.84 5.90 -5.93
C ASP A 410 -7.80 6.29 -7.07
N ASP A 411 -7.78 7.54 -7.51
CA ASP A 411 -8.75 8.10 -8.46
C ASP A 411 -8.15 8.46 -9.81
N GLY A 412 -6.81 8.40 -9.98
CA GLY A 412 -6.24 8.75 -11.27
C GLY A 412 -4.73 8.61 -11.43
N ILE A 413 -4.29 9.02 -12.61
CA ILE A 413 -2.91 9.03 -13.06
C ILE A 413 -2.60 10.40 -13.65
N LEU A 414 -1.48 10.99 -13.27
CA LEU A 414 -0.95 12.21 -13.85
C LEU A 414 0.39 11.92 -14.50
N ILE A 415 0.55 12.28 -15.76
CA ILE A 415 1.82 12.16 -16.51
C ILE A 415 2.20 13.54 -17.02
N ARG A 416 3.44 13.97 -16.73
CA ARG A 416 4.02 15.17 -17.32
C ARG A 416 4.57 14.82 -18.70
N LEU A 417 4.05 15.50 -19.73
CA LEU A 417 4.48 15.35 -21.10
C LEU A 417 5.69 16.24 -21.39
N PRO A 418 6.60 15.83 -22.30
CA PRO A 418 7.72 16.67 -22.69
C PRO A 418 7.25 17.87 -23.50
N GLU A 419 8.02 18.95 -23.47
CA GLU A 419 7.88 20.05 -24.41
C GLU A 419 8.27 19.55 -25.82
N THR A 420 7.29 19.15 -26.60
CA THR A 420 7.48 18.68 -27.97
C THR A 420 6.55 19.40 -28.91
N THR A 421 6.98 19.58 -30.15
CA THR A 421 6.15 20.13 -31.23
C THR A 421 5.09 19.14 -31.71
N GLU A 422 5.26 17.84 -31.41
CA GLU A 422 4.34 16.79 -31.77
C GLU A 422 3.52 16.34 -30.54
N PRO A 423 2.18 16.30 -30.63
CA PRO A 423 1.36 15.81 -29.55
C PRO A 423 1.64 14.31 -29.30
N PRO A 424 1.57 13.84 -28.03
CA PRO A 424 1.78 12.44 -27.73
C PRO A 424 0.70 11.59 -28.44
N PRO A 425 1.05 10.36 -28.85
CA PRO A 425 0.13 9.47 -29.55
C PRO A 425 -0.88 8.88 -28.54
N LEU A 426 -1.85 9.68 -28.11
CA LEU A 426 -2.84 9.32 -27.07
C LEU A 426 -3.60 8.05 -27.45
N ASP A 427 -3.95 7.89 -28.73
CA ASP A 427 -4.64 6.69 -29.21
C ASP A 427 -3.81 5.41 -28.93
N LYS A 428 -2.50 5.46 -29.10
CA LYS A 428 -1.63 4.31 -28.82
C LYS A 428 -1.49 4.05 -27.32
N LEU A 429 -1.54 5.09 -26.48
CA LEU A 429 -1.48 4.98 -25.02
C LEU A 429 -2.74 4.33 -24.45
N PHE A 430 -3.90 4.69 -24.99
CA PHE A 430 -5.18 4.19 -24.50
C PHE A 430 -5.56 2.83 -25.08
N ASN A 431 -4.94 2.43 -26.20
CA ASN A 431 -5.16 1.16 -26.88
C ASN A 431 -4.07 0.11 -26.58
N LEU A 432 -3.39 0.21 -25.44
CA LEU A 432 -2.45 -0.82 -24.99
C LEU A 432 -3.20 -2.12 -24.70
N SER A 433 -2.78 -3.23 -25.29
CA SER A 433 -3.33 -4.54 -24.97
C SER A 433 -2.88 -5.05 -23.61
N ALA A 434 -3.65 -5.95 -23.01
CA ALA A 434 -3.31 -6.57 -21.73
C ALA A 434 -1.92 -7.24 -21.75
N SER A 435 -1.53 -7.83 -22.89
CA SER A 435 -0.20 -8.44 -23.06
C SER A 435 0.93 -7.40 -23.16
N GLN A 436 0.70 -6.28 -23.81
CA GLN A 436 1.65 -5.18 -23.90
C GLN A 436 1.90 -4.55 -22.51
N VAL A 437 0.83 -4.31 -21.74
CA VAL A 437 0.92 -3.79 -20.37
C VAL A 437 1.76 -4.71 -19.48
N GLU A 438 1.52 -6.01 -19.52
CA GLU A 438 2.32 -6.99 -18.77
C GLU A 438 3.79 -6.98 -19.20
N ALA A 439 4.07 -6.96 -20.52
CA ALA A 439 5.43 -6.90 -21.04
C ALA A 439 6.17 -5.63 -20.59
N TYR A 440 5.51 -4.47 -20.62
CA TYR A 440 6.08 -3.22 -20.15
C TYR A 440 6.39 -3.25 -18.65
N LEU A 441 5.48 -3.79 -17.84
CA LEU A 441 5.69 -3.93 -16.40
C LEU A 441 6.88 -4.86 -16.11
N ILE A 442 6.93 -6.05 -16.71
CA ILE A 442 8.02 -7.01 -16.51
C ILE A 442 9.36 -6.37 -16.90
N LYS A 443 9.42 -5.60 -17.98
CA LYS A 443 10.64 -4.93 -18.44
C LYS A 443 11.08 -3.78 -17.51
N SER A 444 10.12 -3.01 -16.97
CA SER A 444 10.39 -1.79 -16.20
C SER A 444 10.66 -2.07 -14.72
N LEU A 445 10.02 -3.09 -14.15
CA LEU A 445 10.09 -3.40 -12.71
C LEU A 445 11.51 -3.60 -12.19
N PRO A 446 12.42 -4.37 -12.83
CA PRO A 446 13.77 -4.62 -12.29
C PRO A 446 14.61 -3.36 -12.11
N GLN A 447 14.29 -2.31 -12.84
CA GLN A 447 14.99 -1.01 -12.77
C GLN A 447 14.36 -0.07 -11.73
N SER A 448 13.25 -0.48 -11.10
CA SER A 448 12.52 0.32 -10.12
C SER A 448 13.06 0.09 -8.70
N PRO A 449 13.10 1.11 -7.85
CA PRO A 449 13.41 0.96 -6.42
C PRO A 449 12.50 -0.02 -5.70
N ILE A 450 11.23 -0.10 -6.13
CA ILE A 450 10.22 -1.03 -5.59
C ILE A 450 10.71 -2.48 -5.72
N PHE A 451 11.25 -2.86 -6.86
CA PHE A 451 11.74 -4.22 -7.10
C PHE A 451 12.90 -4.58 -6.15
N LEU A 452 13.87 -3.69 -5.97
CA LEU A 452 15.00 -3.93 -5.06
C LEU A 452 14.55 -4.06 -3.60
N VAL A 453 13.58 -3.25 -3.17
CA VAL A 453 13.04 -3.33 -1.80
C VAL A 453 12.33 -4.67 -1.57
N HIS A 454 11.46 -5.09 -2.50
CA HIS A 454 10.76 -6.36 -2.41
C HIS A 454 11.71 -7.55 -2.56
N PHE A 455 12.70 -7.47 -3.44
CA PHE A 455 13.76 -8.47 -3.53
C PHE A 455 14.51 -8.65 -2.20
N ARG A 456 14.86 -7.55 -1.54
CA ARG A 456 15.48 -7.60 -0.21
C ARG A 456 14.56 -8.28 0.83
N HIS A 457 13.27 -7.96 0.82
CA HIS A 457 12.30 -8.60 1.72
C HIS A 457 12.19 -10.10 1.46
N ASN A 458 12.10 -10.50 0.20
CA ASN A 458 11.96 -11.91 -0.20
C ASN A 458 13.26 -12.69 0.07
N ALA A 459 14.43 -12.10 -0.19
CA ALA A 459 15.71 -12.69 0.16
C ALA A 459 15.92 -12.84 1.67
N ALA A 460 15.38 -11.91 2.47
CA ALA A 460 15.41 -12.03 3.93
C ALA A 460 14.43 -13.10 4.44
N ARG A 461 13.19 -13.16 3.91
CA ARG A 461 12.20 -14.19 4.26
C ARG A 461 12.66 -15.60 3.86
N SER A 462 13.34 -15.73 2.73
CA SER A 462 13.95 -17.01 2.31
C SER A 462 15.24 -17.37 3.05
N LEU A 463 15.60 -16.61 4.10
CA LEU A 463 16.80 -16.81 4.94
C LEU A 463 18.14 -16.69 4.18
N MET A 464 18.14 -16.14 2.97
CA MET A 464 19.37 -15.88 2.22
C MET A 464 20.12 -14.66 2.74
N LEU A 465 19.38 -13.63 3.14
CA LEU A 465 19.92 -12.42 3.77
C LEU A 465 19.49 -12.35 5.24
N PRO A 466 20.41 -12.63 6.18
CA PRO A 466 20.06 -12.56 7.60
C PRO A 466 19.77 -11.11 8.01
N ARG A 467 18.70 -10.92 8.80
CA ARG A 467 18.33 -9.63 9.43
C ARG A 467 19.02 -9.40 10.75
N SER A 468 19.40 -10.48 11.43
CA SER A 468 20.03 -10.45 12.75
C SER A 468 21.01 -11.61 12.95
N HIS A 469 21.96 -11.40 13.83
CA HIS A 469 22.84 -12.39 14.42
C HIS A 469 22.61 -12.38 15.94
N PRO A 470 23.06 -13.41 16.68
CA PRO A 470 22.95 -13.42 18.14
C PRO A 470 23.50 -12.13 18.77
N GLY A 471 22.62 -11.41 19.50
CA GLY A 471 22.95 -10.16 20.17
C GLY A 471 23.10 -8.91 19.29
N LYS A 472 22.94 -9.01 17.96
CA LYS A 472 23.13 -7.85 17.05
C LYS A 472 22.21 -7.88 15.84
N ARG A 473 21.46 -6.79 15.63
CA ARG A 473 20.70 -6.56 14.39
C ARG A 473 21.62 -6.03 13.30
N ILE A 474 21.46 -6.52 12.06
CA ILE A 474 22.21 -6.03 10.91
C ILE A 474 21.62 -4.67 10.50
N PRO A 475 22.43 -3.62 10.37
CA PRO A 475 21.97 -2.31 9.91
C PRO A 475 21.29 -2.41 8.54
N LEU A 476 20.24 -1.63 8.34
CA LEU A 476 19.43 -1.69 7.12
C LEU A 476 20.22 -1.36 5.85
N TRP A 477 21.11 -0.37 5.92
CA TRP A 477 21.97 -0.01 4.79
C TRP A 477 22.86 -1.18 4.33
N LEU A 478 23.35 -2.02 5.27
CA LEU A 478 24.14 -3.20 4.93
C LEU A 478 23.28 -4.32 4.35
N GLN A 479 22.03 -4.47 4.81
CA GLN A 479 21.06 -5.38 4.21
C GLN A 479 20.77 -4.99 2.76
N ARG A 480 20.65 -3.69 2.46
CA ARG A 480 20.44 -3.16 1.12
C ARG A 480 21.63 -3.45 0.20
N LEU A 481 22.83 -3.13 0.67
CA LEU A 481 24.04 -3.40 -0.11
C LEU A 481 24.11 -4.88 -0.49
N ARG A 482 23.93 -5.76 0.47
CA ARG A 482 23.93 -7.21 0.22
C ARG A 482 22.79 -7.66 -0.70
N ALA A 483 21.61 -7.03 -0.60
CA ALA A 483 20.50 -7.33 -1.49
C ALA A 483 20.81 -6.88 -2.93
N SER A 484 21.42 -5.72 -3.11
CA SER A 484 21.86 -5.24 -4.42
C SER A 484 22.90 -6.17 -5.05
N ASP A 485 23.92 -6.59 -4.27
CA ASP A 485 24.94 -7.53 -4.73
C ASP A 485 24.32 -8.88 -5.11
N LEU A 486 23.39 -9.39 -4.29
CA LEU A 486 22.69 -10.64 -4.56
C LEU A 486 21.80 -10.51 -5.82
N LEU A 487 21.06 -9.41 -5.97
CA LEU A 487 20.24 -9.17 -7.16
C LEU A 487 21.10 -9.10 -8.43
N GLN A 488 22.24 -8.41 -8.38
CA GLN A 488 23.17 -8.36 -9.49
C GLN A 488 23.71 -9.76 -9.87
N ALA A 489 24.04 -10.57 -8.87
CA ALA A 489 24.55 -11.93 -9.09
C ALA A 489 23.46 -12.89 -9.61
N THR A 490 22.21 -12.72 -9.19
CA THR A 490 21.10 -13.63 -9.49
C THR A 490 20.21 -13.16 -10.65
N GLY A 491 20.25 -11.89 -11.01
CA GLY A 491 19.33 -11.27 -11.98
C GLY A 491 19.38 -11.87 -13.39
N LYS A 492 20.45 -12.53 -13.75
CA LYS A 492 20.58 -13.27 -15.02
C LYS A 492 19.83 -14.62 -15.05
N TYR A 493 19.34 -15.09 -13.90
CA TYR A 493 18.62 -16.35 -13.79
C TYR A 493 17.13 -16.10 -13.60
N GLU A 494 16.36 -16.15 -14.67
CA GLU A 494 14.91 -15.92 -14.65
C GLU A 494 14.16 -16.93 -13.75
N ASN A 495 14.72 -18.13 -13.55
CA ASN A 495 14.17 -19.19 -12.72
C ASN A 495 14.64 -19.14 -11.26
N PHE A 496 15.35 -18.08 -10.82
CA PHE A 496 15.78 -17.95 -9.44
C PHE A 496 14.58 -17.64 -8.53
N PRO A 497 14.27 -18.49 -7.50
CA PRO A 497 13.03 -18.40 -6.75
C PRO A 497 12.73 -17.03 -6.15
N VAL A 498 13.75 -16.33 -5.61
CA VAL A 498 13.57 -15.01 -5.02
C VAL A 498 13.23 -13.96 -6.08
N ILE A 499 13.73 -14.09 -7.30
CA ILE A 499 13.38 -13.20 -8.42
C ILE A 499 11.94 -13.44 -8.86
N ILE A 500 11.54 -14.70 -9.06
CA ILE A 500 10.16 -15.07 -9.39
C ILE A 500 9.19 -14.52 -8.34
N GLU A 501 9.51 -14.74 -7.06
CA GLU A 501 8.68 -14.25 -5.95
C GLU A 501 8.61 -12.72 -5.93
N THR A 502 9.71 -12.03 -6.26
CA THR A 502 9.72 -10.57 -6.32
C THR A 502 8.81 -10.04 -7.44
N TYR A 503 8.83 -10.67 -8.62
CA TYR A 503 7.87 -10.35 -9.68
C TYR A 503 6.44 -10.64 -9.25
N ARG A 504 6.17 -11.82 -8.65
CA ARG A 504 4.83 -12.16 -8.16
C ARG A 504 4.33 -11.11 -7.16
N GLU A 505 5.13 -10.79 -6.14
CA GLU A 505 4.76 -9.80 -5.12
C GLU A 505 4.56 -8.40 -5.72
N CYS A 506 5.45 -7.96 -6.61
CA CYS A 506 5.30 -6.66 -7.28
C CYS A 506 4.05 -6.59 -8.16
N LEU A 507 3.76 -7.64 -8.94
CA LEU A 507 2.66 -7.63 -9.90
C LEU A 507 1.28 -7.93 -9.28
N GLN A 508 1.24 -8.64 -8.14
CA GLN A 508 -0.01 -9.09 -7.52
C GLN A 508 -0.33 -8.38 -6.19
N ASP A 509 0.70 -8.06 -5.37
CA ASP A 509 0.51 -7.53 -4.03
C ASP A 509 0.82 -6.02 -3.95
N VAL A 510 1.83 -5.53 -4.66
CA VAL A 510 2.15 -4.10 -4.77
C VAL A 510 1.22 -3.44 -5.78
N PHE A 511 1.14 -4.00 -6.95
CA PHE A 511 0.22 -3.64 -8.02
C PHE A 511 -0.89 -4.70 -8.11
N ASP A 512 -1.94 -4.40 -8.86
CA ASP A 512 -3.00 -5.36 -9.19
C ASP A 512 -3.07 -5.52 -10.71
N LEU A 513 -2.09 -6.27 -11.26
CA LEU A 513 -2.02 -6.53 -12.70
C LEU A 513 -3.25 -7.28 -13.21
N ALA A 514 -3.82 -8.18 -12.40
CA ALA A 514 -5.00 -8.94 -12.79
C ALA A 514 -6.22 -8.02 -13.02
N ALA A 515 -6.45 -7.09 -12.07
CA ALA A 515 -7.49 -6.09 -12.22
C ALA A 515 -7.23 -5.15 -13.40
N LEU A 516 -5.99 -4.71 -13.60
CA LEU A 516 -5.61 -3.86 -14.74
C LEU A 516 -5.88 -4.57 -16.09
N LYS A 517 -5.48 -5.84 -16.24
CA LYS A 517 -5.78 -6.63 -17.44
C LYS A 517 -7.29 -6.73 -17.69
N LYS A 518 -8.09 -6.93 -16.64
CA LYS A 518 -9.55 -6.96 -16.73
C LYS A 518 -10.13 -5.61 -17.20
N ILE A 519 -9.59 -4.49 -16.71
CA ILE A 519 -10.01 -3.15 -17.11
C ILE A 519 -9.69 -2.92 -18.59
N ILE A 520 -8.46 -3.21 -19.01
CA ILE A 520 -8.02 -3.06 -20.40
C ILE A 520 -8.85 -3.94 -21.34
N GLY A 521 -9.07 -5.20 -21.01
CA GLY A 521 -9.93 -6.08 -21.81
C GLY A 521 -11.40 -5.60 -21.88
N ASN A 522 -11.88 -4.88 -20.86
CA ASN A 522 -13.19 -4.22 -20.91
C ASN A 522 -13.19 -2.96 -21.80
N ILE A 523 -12.07 -2.23 -21.89
CA ILE A 523 -11.91 -1.10 -22.81
C ILE A 523 -11.84 -1.63 -24.25
N GLU A 524 -11.00 -2.62 -24.53
CA GLU A 524 -10.88 -3.26 -25.85
C GLU A 524 -12.23 -3.80 -26.37
N SER A 525 -13.05 -4.36 -25.49
CA SER A 525 -14.38 -4.89 -25.84
C SER A 525 -15.51 -3.85 -25.85
N GLY A 526 -15.22 -2.57 -25.62
CA GLY A 526 -16.21 -1.49 -25.56
C GLY A 526 -17.13 -1.51 -24.34
N ARG A 527 -16.86 -2.37 -23.35
CA ARG A 527 -17.61 -2.41 -22.07
C ARG A 527 -17.24 -1.28 -21.14
N LYS A 528 -16.07 -0.68 -21.33
CA LYS A 528 -15.63 0.58 -20.70
C LYS A 528 -15.15 1.54 -21.79
N THR A 529 -15.28 2.84 -21.54
CA THR A 529 -14.84 3.90 -22.46
C THR A 529 -13.78 4.77 -21.81
N ILE A 530 -12.90 5.34 -22.60
CA ILE A 530 -11.99 6.42 -22.24
C ILE A 530 -12.43 7.69 -22.93
#